data_63ce80e302d651f9cfd446b7b18b3f53
#
_entry.id   63ce80e302d651f9cfd446b7b18b3f53
#
_cell.length_a   1.000
_cell.length_b   1.000
_cell.length_c   1.000
_cell.angle_alpha   90.00
_cell.angle_beta   90.00
_cell.angle_gamma   90.00
#
_symmetry.space_group_name_H-M   'P 1'
#
loop_
_entity.id
_entity.type
_entity.pdbx_description
1 polymer ?
#
loop_
_entity_poly.entity_id
_entity_poly.type
_entity_poly.pdbx_seq_one_letter_code
_entity_poly.pdbx_strand_id
1 'polypeptide(L)'
;MKGMKKTIGIVLVIALIAVGIYTFVAVKSETSSEKVQLRMAHGQAADSEIGETIEYLSDLAAEDSSKNLEVDIYPSGVLGAEPSTVEMVQAGVLDMAKVSANTLGQFDERYSIFSLPYLFRDQEHYYNAMANSEGIQELFESTRDKGYIAIGYYANGARNYYLKEDKAVTDPSVLKGKKNTCHGQQYFHGDDRTDGRLTGTDGIQ
;
A
#
# COMPACT_ATOMS: atom_id res chain seq x y z
N MET A 1 -60.37 -27.75 -41.73
CA MET A 1 -59.28 -26.89 -42.14
C MET A 1 -59.13 -25.60 -41.35
N LYS A 2 -60.19 -25.04 -40.72
CA LYS A 2 -60.08 -23.76 -39.92
C LYS A 2 -59.37 -23.93 -38.56
N GLY A 3 -59.43 -25.11 -37.91
CA GLY A 3 -58.80 -25.36 -36.59
C GLY A 3 -57.28 -25.53 -36.70
N MET A 4 -56.80 -26.18 -37.73
CA MET A 4 -55.40 -26.49 -37.90
C MET A 4 -54.52 -25.24 -38.16
N LYS A 5 -55.08 -24.21 -38.83
CA LYS A 5 -54.40 -22.92 -39.04
C LYS A 5 -54.26 -22.10 -37.75
N LYS A 6 -55.22 -22.19 -36.81
CA LYS A 6 -55.15 -21.52 -35.49
C LYS A 6 -54.08 -22.20 -34.61
N THR A 7 -54.00 -23.52 -34.61
CA THR A 7 -53.00 -24.24 -33.80
C THR A 7 -51.56 -23.97 -34.27
N ILE A 8 -51.34 -23.94 -35.60
CA ILE A 8 -50.03 -23.59 -36.18
C ILE A 8 -49.64 -22.15 -35.79
N GLY A 9 -50.57 -21.20 -35.82
CA GLY A 9 -50.29 -19.82 -35.44
C GLY A 9 -49.88 -19.69 -33.95
N ILE A 10 -50.55 -20.42 -33.04
CA ILE A 10 -50.19 -20.40 -31.60
C ILE A 10 -48.81 -21.01 -31.35
N VAL A 11 -48.47 -22.11 -32.03
CA VAL A 11 -47.16 -22.77 -31.89
C VAL A 11 -46.05 -21.85 -32.38
N LEU A 12 -46.23 -21.10 -33.48
CA LEU A 12 -45.27 -20.14 -34.00
C LEU A 12 -45.04 -18.97 -33.02
N VAL A 13 -46.08 -18.46 -32.40
CA VAL A 13 -45.97 -17.38 -31.40
C VAL A 13 -45.22 -17.85 -30.16
N ILE A 14 -45.50 -19.06 -29.66
CA ILE A 14 -44.79 -19.64 -28.52
C ILE A 14 -43.32 -19.85 -28.88
N ALA A 15 -42.97 -20.33 -30.07
CA ALA A 15 -41.61 -20.50 -30.51
C ALA A 15 -40.86 -19.16 -30.62
N LEU A 16 -41.49 -18.09 -31.10
CA LEU A 16 -40.91 -16.75 -31.16
C LEU A 16 -40.67 -16.15 -29.75
N ILE A 17 -41.60 -16.37 -28.82
CA ILE A 17 -41.43 -15.95 -27.42
C ILE A 17 -40.28 -16.75 -26.77
N ALA A 18 -40.20 -18.06 -27.01
CA ALA A 18 -39.10 -18.88 -26.46
C ALA A 18 -37.74 -18.46 -26.99
N VAL A 19 -37.63 -18.15 -28.30
CA VAL A 19 -36.39 -17.59 -28.89
C VAL A 19 -36.07 -16.23 -28.34
N GLY A 20 -37.08 -15.34 -28.15
CA GLY A 20 -36.90 -14.03 -27.53
C GLY A 20 -36.41 -14.11 -26.08
N ILE A 21 -36.95 -15.04 -25.28
CA ILE A 21 -36.51 -15.29 -23.92
C ILE A 21 -35.07 -15.88 -23.91
N TYR A 22 -34.79 -16.82 -24.80
CA TYR A 22 -33.46 -17.45 -24.92
C TYR A 22 -32.39 -16.43 -25.30
N THR A 23 -32.65 -15.53 -26.26
CA THR A 23 -31.75 -14.47 -26.65
C THR A 23 -31.59 -13.43 -25.55
N PHE A 24 -32.67 -13.08 -24.84
CA PHE A 24 -32.62 -12.13 -23.71
C PHE A 24 -31.80 -12.70 -22.54
N VAL A 25 -31.95 -13.98 -22.22
CA VAL A 25 -31.18 -14.65 -21.17
C VAL A 25 -29.71 -14.81 -21.60
N ALA A 26 -29.44 -15.15 -22.88
CA ALA A 26 -28.09 -15.27 -23.39
C ALA A 26 -27.34 -13.93 -23.41
N VAL A 27 -28.02 -12.84 -23.79
CA VAL A 27 -27.44 -11.47 -23.74
C VAL A 27 -27.21 -11.01 -22.30
N LYS A 28 -28.05 -11.44 -21.34
CA LYS A 28 -27.87 -11.07 -19.94
C LYS A 28 -26.79 -11.87 -19.20
N SER A 29 -26.30 -12.98 -19.77
CA SER A 29 -25.22 -13.78 -19.19
C SER A 29 -23.82 -13.32 -19.60
N GLU A 30 -23.69 -12.38 -20.53
CA GLU A 30 -22.47 -11.57 -20.68
C GLU A 30 -22.52 -10.39 -19.73
N THR A 31 -22.55 -10.65 -18.42
CA THR A 31 -22.10 -9.65 -17.46
C THR A 31 -20.60 -9.55 -17.70
N SER A 32 -20.17 -8.61 -18.54
CA SER A 32 -18.79 -8.19 -18.56
C SER A 32 -18.48 -7.77 -17.13
N SER A 33 -17.74 -8.59 -16.42
CA SER A 33 -17.16 -8.19 -15.15
C SER A 33 -16.39 -6.91 -15.43
N GLU A 34 -16.88 -5.80 -14.92
CA GLU A 34 -16.24 -4.49 -15.11
C GLU A 34 -14.84 -4.61 -14.53
N LYS A 35 -13.83 -4.38 -15.37
CA LYS A 35 -12.44 -4.49 -14.98
C LYS A 35 -12.15 -3.38 -13.97
N VAL A 36 -11.75 -3.76 -12.79
CA VAL A 36 -11.36 -2.81 -11.73
C VAL A 36 -9.91 -2.41 -11.98
N GLN A 37 -9.66 -1.14 -12.17
CA GLN A 37 -8.33 -0.57 -12.34
C GLN A 37 -7.96 0.21 -11.10
N LEU A 38 -6.86 -0.18 -10.44
CA LEU A 38 -6.30 0.50 -9.28
C LEU A 38 -4.99 1.19 -9.67
N ARG A 39 -4.72 2.32 -9.06
CA ARG A 39 -3.49 3.09 -9.24
C ARG A 39 -2.67 3.02 -7.96
N MET A 40 -1.41 2.62 -8.06
CA MET A 40 -0.48 2.48 -6.96
C MET A 40 0.80 3.28 -7.18
N ALA A 41 1.20 4.09 -6.21
CA ALA A 41 2.46 4.83 -6.25
C ALA A 41 3.48 4.34 -5.22
N HIS A 42 4.76 4.42 -5.57
CA HIS A 42 5.87 4.21 -4.63
C HIS A 42 7.14 4.96 -5.03
N GLY A 43 7.99 5.25 -4.03
CA GLY A 43 9.24 5.98 -4.23
C GLY A 43 10.45 5.13 -4.62
N GLN A 44 10.31 3.81 -4.71
CA GLN A 44 11.41 2.90 -5.05
C GLN A 44 11.62 2.84 -6.56
N ALA A 45 12.84 2.58 -7.01
CA ALA A 45 13.09 2.30 -8.42
C ALA A 45 12.34 1.03 -8.85
N ALA A 46 11.89 0.99 -10.10
CA ALA A 46 11.13 -0.15 -10.61
C ALA A 46 11.94 -1.45 -10.58
N ASP A 47 13.26 -1.36 -10.85
CA ASP A 47 14.23 -2.45 -10.84
C ASP A 47 14.83 -2.74 -9.46
N SER A 48 14.29 -2.14 -8.39
CA SER A 48 14.67 -2.47 -7.02
C SER A 48 13.94 -3.72 -6.53
N GLU A 49 14.52 -4.43 -5.55
CA GLU A 49 13.91 -5.61 -4.93
C GLU A 49 12.45 -5.35 -4.46
N ILE A 50 12.20 -4.18 -3.89
CA ILE A 50 10.84 -3.79 -3.48
C ILE A 50 9.97 -3.46 -4.71
N GLY A 51 10.51 -2.79 -5.73
CA GLY A 51 9.80 -2.50 -6.97
C GLY A 51 9.34 -3.79 -7.66
N GLU A 52 10.24 -4.75 -7.85
CA GLU A 52 9.93 -6.06 -8.42
C GLU A 52 8.90 -6.83 -7.59
N THR A 53 8.95 -6.73 -6.25
CA THR A 53 7.97 -7.37 -5.37
C THR A 53 6.57 -6.75 -5.53
N ILE A 54 6.47 -5.44 -5.76
CA ILE A 54 5.20 -4.75 -5.99
C ILE A 54 4.62 -5.16 -7.34
N GLU A 55 5.44 -5.26 -8.40
CA GLU A 55 5.01 -5.76 -9.71
C GLU A 55 4.49 -7.21 -9.60
N TYR A 56 5.23 -8.07 -8.91
CA TYR A 56 4.81 -9.45 -8.68
C TYR A 56 3.48 -9.54 -7.91
N LEU A 57 3.26 -8.69 -6.91
CA LEU A 57 1.99 -8.62 -6.19
C LEU A 57 0.84 -8.19 -7.12
N SER A 58 1.09 -7.24 -8.03
CA SER A 58 0.12 -6.81 -9.03
C SER A 58 -0.27 -7.96 -9.96
N ASP A 59 0.72 -8.71 -10.44
CA ASP A 59 0.49 -9.87 -11.30
C ASP A 59 -0.34 -10.95 -10.59
N LEU A 60 -0.02 -11.26 -9.33
CA LEU A 60 -0.78 -12.21 -8.50
C LEU A 60 -2.23 -11.74 -8.30
N ALA A 61 -2.45 -10.47 -8.01
CA ALA A 61 -3.79 -9.92 -7.83
C ALA A 61 -4.61 -10.00 -9.12
N ALA A 62 -3.99 -9.74 -10.27
CA ALA A 62 -4.62 -9.88 -11.57
C ALA A 62 -4.97 -11.35 -11.86
N GLU A 63 -4.08 -12.30 -11.55
CA GLU A 63 -4.31 -13.73 -11.76
C GLU A 63 -5.43 -14.26 -10.85
N ASP A 64 -5.39 -13.96 -9.55
CA ASP A 64 -6.38 -14.40 -8.55
C ASP A 64 -7.78 -13.83 -8.85
N SER A 65 -7.87 -12.60 -9.30
CA SER A 65 -9.13 -11.97 -9.72
C SER A 65 -9.64 -12.43 -11.09
N SER A 66 -9.04 -13.44 -11.72
CA SER A 66 -9.36 -13.89 -13.07
C SER A 66 -9.25 -12.77 -14.11
N LYS A 67 -8.27 -11.87 -13.93
CA LYS A 67 -7.98 -10.68 -14.76
C LYS A 67 -9.06 -9.60 -14.71
N ASN A 68 -9.89 -9.61 -13.67
CA ASN A 68 -10.85 -8.55 -13.43
C ASN A 68 -10.26 -7.36 -12.65
N LEU A 69 -9.06 -7.53 -12.05
CA LEU A 69 -8.31 -6.49 -11.37
C LEU A 69 -7.02 -6.19 -12.14
N GLU A 70 -6.71 -4.93 -12.30
CA GLU A 70 -5.46 -4.42 -12.86
C GLU A 70 -4.91 -3.34 -11.95
N VAL A 71 -3.60 -3.35 -11.69
CA VAL A 71 -2.95 -2.32 -10.87
C VAL A 71 -1.93 -1.58 -11.73
N ASP A 72 -2.19 -0.29 -11.98
CA ASP A 72 -1.23 0.61 -12.63
C ASP A 72 -0.21 1.09 -11.60
N ILE A 73 1.05 0.73 -11.78
CA ILE A 73 2.13 1.06 -10.85
C ILE A 73 2.89 2.29 -11.33
N TYR A 74 3.09 3.25 -10.43
CA TYR A 74 3.84 4.48 -10.63
C TYR A 74 5.08 4.50 -9.72
N PRO A 75 6.23 3.95 -10.19
CA PRO A 75 7.46 3.82 -9.41
C PRO A 75 8.25 5.14 -9.34
N SER A 76 9.38 5.10 -8.63
CA SER A 76 10.40 6.16 -8.61
C SER A 76 9.91 7.55 -8.17
N GLY A 77 8.79 7.60 -7.45
CA GLY A 77 8.24 8.85 -6.95
C GLY A 77 7.71 9.79 -8.06
N VAL A 78 7.35 9.27 -9.23
CA VAL A 78 6.85 10.09 -10.37
C VAL A 78 5.58 10.86 -10.04
N LEU A 79 4.79 10.42 -9.06
CA LEU A 79 3.60 11.13 -8.57
C LEU A 79 3.88 12.05 -7.37
N GLY A 80 5.14 12.20 -6.97
CA GLY A 80 5.57 13.05 -5.87
C GLY A 80 6.16 12.28 -4.68
N ALA A 81 6.49 13.02 -3.62
CA ALA A 81 7.02 12.46 -2.38
C ALA A 81 5.94 11.65 -1.62
N GLU A 82 6.37 10.77 -0.71
CA GLU A 82 5.46 9.92 0.06
C GLU A 82 4.31 10.68 0.76
N PRO A 83 4.52 11.85 1.41
CA PRO A 83 3.39 12.58 2.00
C PRO A 83 2.33 12.97 0.98
N SER A 84 2.74 13.44 -0.21
CA SER A 84 1.79 13.81 -1.27
C SER A 84 1.00 12.60 -1.79
N THR A 85 1.62 11.41 -1.86
CA THR A 85 0.90 10.19 -2.27
C THR A 85 -0.11 9.73 -1.23
N VAL A 86 0.17 9.91 0.09
CA VAL A 86 -0.83 9.68 1.15
C VAL A 86 -2.01 10.64 1.01
N GLU A 87 -1.76 11.92 0.77
CA GLU A 87 -2.82 12.92 0.54
C GLU A 87 -3.67 12.57 -0.69
N MET A 88 -3.05 12.07 -1.77
CA MET A 88 -3.78 11.59 -2.96
C MET A 88 -4.67 10.39 -2.65
N VAL A 89 -4.21 9.45 -1.80
CA VAL A 89 -5.05 8.33 -1.35
C VAL A 89 -6.22 8.83 -0.53
N GLN A 90 -5.99 9.73 0.42
CA GLN A 90 -7.06 10.33 1.23
C GLN A 90 -8.11 11.06 0.38
N ALA A 91 -7.66 11.70 -0.71
CA ALA A 91 -8.54 12.40 -1.65
C ALA A 91 -9.22 11.47 -2.69
N GLY A 92 -8.91 10.18 -2.71
CA GLY A 92 -9.42 9.21 -3.69
C GLY A 92 -8.88 9.42 -5.12
N VAL A 93 -7.80 10.20 -5.27
CA VAL A 93 -7.11 10.41 -6.56
C VAL A 93 -6.19 9.23 -6.89
N LEU A 94 -5.64 8.59 -5.85
CA LEU A 94 -4.81 7.40 -5.92
C LEU A 94 -5.47 6.32 -5.06
N ASP A 95 -5.42 5.08 -5.51
CA ASP A 95 -6.09 3.99 -4.82
C ASP A 95 -5.18 3.33 -3.79
N MET A 96 -3.87 3.29 -4.04
CA MET A 96 -2.87 2.66 -3.19
C MET A 96 -1.55 3.44 -3.21
N ALA A 97 -0.83 3.42 -2.09
CA ALA A 97 0.53 3.94 -2.01
C ALA A 97 1.39 3.06 -1.10
N LYS A 98 2.64 2.79 -1.51
CA LYS A 98 3.66 2.23 -0.61
C LYS A 98 4.48 3.38 -0.06
N VAL A 99 4.40 3.58 1.24
CA VAL A 99 5.08 4.66 1.96
C VAL A 99 5.80 4.11 3.19
N SER A 100 6.71 4.89 3.76
CA SER A 100 7.38 4.53 5.02
C SER A 100 6.44 4.75 6.22
N ALA A 101 6.62 3.97 7.27
CA ALA A 101 5.89 4.17 8.52
C ALA A 101 6.16 5.57 9.13
N ASN A 102 7.37 6.12 8.90
CA ASN A 102 7.69 7.49 9.31
C ASN A 102 6.79 8.53 8.63
N THR A 103 6.49 8.34 7.36
CA THR A 103 5.57 9.21 6.64
C THR A 103 4.17 9.10 7.22
N LEU A 104 3.69 7.89 7.50
CA LEU A 104 2.38 7.69 8.15
C LEU A 104 2.32 8.32 9.55
N GLY A 105 3.45 8.36 10.27
CA GLY A 105 3.55 9.06 11.56
C GLY A 105 3.24 10.56 11.50
N GLN A 106 3.32 11.20 10.33
CA GLN A 106 2.92 12.59 10.13
C GLN A 106 1.40 12.77 10.02
N PHE A 107 0.70 11.71 9.60
CA PHE A 107 -0.77 11.70 9.47
C PHE A 107 -1.46 11.11 10.71
N ASP A 108 -0.78 10.17 11.38
CA ASP A 108 -1.21 9.57 12.63
C ASP A 108 -0.01 9.23 13.51
N GLU A 109 0.14 9.93 14.64
CA GLU A 109 1.29 9.80 15.53
C GLU A 109 1.53 8.38 16.05
N ARG A 110 0.49 7.52 16.08
CA ARG A 110 0.61 6.13 16.52
C ARG A 110 1.56 5.32 15.65
N TYR A 111 1.68 5.64 14.35
CA TYR A 111 2.64 5.01 13.46
C TYR A 111 4.10 5.36 13.81
N SER A 112 4.34 6.40 14.60
CA SER A 112 5.68 6.76 15.06
C SER A 112 6.33 5.68 15.92
N ILE A 113 5.57 4.74 16.47
CA ILE A 113 6.09 3.57 17.20
C ILE A 113 7.09 2.78 16.34
N PHE A 114 6.85 2.64 15.04
CA PHE A 114 7.74 1.91 14.13
C PHE A 114 9.09 2.58 13.90
N SER A 115 9.23 3.82 14.33
CA SER A 115 10.48 4.57 14.26
C SER A 115 11.34 4.44 15.51
N LEU A 116 10.84 3.78 16.56
CA LEU A 116 11.60 3.58 17.80
C LEU A 116 12.80 2.66 17.55
N PRO A 117 14.00 3.07 17.98
CA PRO A 117 15.17 2.20 17.93
C PRO A 117 14.92 0.92 18.74
N TYR A 118 15.42 -0.21 18.24
CA TYR A 118 15.36 -1.51 18.92
C TYR A 118 13.94 -2.01 19.27
N LEU A 119 12.90 -1.51 18.61
CA LEU A 119 11.53 -1.98 18.78
C LEU A 119 11.43 -3.48 18.49
N PHE A 120 12.12 -3.94 17.45
CA PHE A 120 12.21 -5.34 17.08
C PHE A 120 13.62 -5.86 17.35
N ARG A 121 13.74 -7.05 17.94
CA ARG A 121 15.02 -7.68 18.29
C ARG A 121 15.76 -8.17 17.05
N ASP A 122 15.02 -8.71 16.11
CA ASP A 122 15.49 -9.35 14.88
C ASP A 122 14.37 -9.37 13.83
N GLN A 123 14.65 -9.88 12.66
CA GLN A 123 13.73 -9.96 11.56
C GLN A 123 12.58 -10.94 11.83
N GLU A 124 12.83 -12.04 12.52
CA GLU A 124 11.78 -13.01 12.89
C GLU A 124 10.77 -12.37 13.85
N HIS A 125 11.26 -11.66 14.86
CA HIS A 125 10.40 -10.91 15.78
C HIS A 125 9.58 -9.84 15.04
N TYR A 126 10.18 -9.14 14.06
CA TYR A 126 9.46 -8.17 13.24
C TYR A 126 8.30 -8.83 12.50
N TYR A 127 8.55 -9.88 11.72
CA TYR A 127 7.49 -10.54 10.96
C TYR A 127 6.41 -11.15 11.84
N ASN A 128 6.80 -11.76 12.96
CA ASN A 128 5.86 -12.32 13.91
C ASN A 128 4.97 -11.23 14.53
N ALA A 129 5.55 -10.11 14.96
CA ALA A 129 4.79 -9.00 15.51
C ALA A 129 3.84 -8.38 14.48
N MET A 130 4.31 -8.12 13.26
CA MET A 130 3.51 -7.55 12.19
C MET A 130 2.34 -8.44 11.77
N ALA A 131 2.55 -9.76 11.76
CA ALA A 131 1.52 -10.72 11.34
C ALA A 131 0.50 -11.05 12.45
N ASN A 132 0.91 -11.08 13.72
CA ASN A 132 0.14 -11.69 14.79
C ASN A 132 -0.25 -10.73 15.93
N SER A 133 0.24 -9.48 15.95
CA SER A 133 -0.12 -8.52 16.99
C SER A 133 -1.48 -7.90 16.72
N GLU A 134 -2.45 -8.12 17.59
CA GLU A 134 -3.77 -7.49 17.54
C GLU A 134 -3.64 -5.95 17.51
N GLY A 135 -2.75 -5.37 18.35
CA GLY A 135 -2.56 -3.92 18.39
C GLY A 135 -2.00 -3.34 17.08
N ILE A 136 -1.21 -4.10 16.31
CA ILE A 136 -0.75 -3.69 14.99
C ILE A 136 -1.89 -3.77 13.97
N GLN A 137 -2.71 -4.81 14.02
CA GLN A 137 -3.88 -4.93 13.15
C GLN A 137 -4.92 -3.82 13.45
N GLU A 138 -5.16 -3.54 14.72
CA GLU A 138 -5.99 -2.41 15.14
C GLU A 138 -5.43 -1.07 14.63
N LEU A 139 -4.11 -0.86 14.69
CA LEU A 139 -3.46 0.33 14.16
C LEU A 139 -3.67 0.45 12.65
N PHE A 140 -3.56 -0.63 11.89
CA PHE A 140 -3.74 -0.63 10.44
C PHE A 140 -5.14 -0.20 10.03
N GLU A 141 -6.16 -0.63 10.78
CA GLU A 141 -7.56 -0.28 10.54
C GLU A 141 -7.94 1.11 11.10
N SER A 142 -7.22 1.59 12.09
CA SER A 142 -7.59 2.78 12.88
C SER A 142 -7.54 4.11 12.13
N THR A 143 -7.03 4.12 10.91
CA THR A 143 -6.94 5.32 10.06
C THR A 143 -8.02 5.39 8.99
N ARG A 144 -8.99 4.49 9.06
CA ARG A 144 -10.13 4.44 8.12
C ARG A 144 -10.92 5.75 8.08
N ASP A 145 -11.13 6.38 9.23
CA ASP A 145 -11.77 7.68 9.35
C ASP A 145 -10.93 8.84 8.80
N LYS A 146 -9.64 8.61 8.59
CA LYS A 146 -8.69 9.54 7.96
C LYS A 146 -8.57 9.33 6.44
N GLY A 147 -9.36 8.42 5.87
CA GLY A 147 -9.42 8.16 4.43
C GLY A 147 -8.39 7.17 3.89
N TYR A 148 -7.71 6.40 4.76
CA TYR A 148 -6.83 5.31 4.34
C TYR A 148 -6.77 4.21 5.40
N ILE A 149 -6.32 3.02 5.01
CA ILE A 149 -5.95 1.91 5.89
C ILE A 149 -4.63 1.31 5.41
N ALA A 150 -3.87 0.70 6.31
CA ALA A 150 -2.74 -0.11 5.92
C ALA A 150 -3.21 -1.53 5.61
N ILE A 151 -2.82 -2.07 4.46
CA ILE A 151 -3.22 -3.41 4.01
C ILE A 151 -2.07 -4.42 4.04
N GLY A 152 -0.84 -3.95 4.27
CA GLY A 152 0.34 -4.79 4.31
C GLY A 152 1.58 -4.02 4.71
N TYR A 153 2.69 -4.72 4.76
CA TYR A 153 3.98 -4.16 5.19
C TYR A 153 5.15 -4.82 4.46
N TYR A 154 6.23 -4.06 4.34
CA TYR A 154 7.52 -4.52 3.82
C TYR A 154 8.59 -4.31 4.89
N ALA A 155 9.45 -5.32 5.09
CA ALA A 155 10.66 -5.16 5.90
C ALA A 155 11.73 -4.47 5.05
N ASN A 156 12.21 -3.32 5.50
CA ASN A 156 13.28 -2.57 4.82
C ASN A 156 14.66 -2.81 5.46
N GLY A 157 14.86 -3.98 6.07
CA GLY A 157 16.09 -4.38 6.71
C GLY A 157 16.42 -3.62 8.01
N ALA A 158 17.61 -3.88 8.55
CA ALA A 158 18.13 -3.19 9.73
C ALA A 158 18.96 -1.97 9.34
N ARG A 159 18.96 -0.96 10.18
CA ARG A 159 19.77 0.25 10.01
C ARG A 159 20.92 0.26 11.00
N ASN A 160 22.09 0.68 10.53
CA ASN A 160 23.30 0.77 11.34
C ASN A 160 23.78 2.23 11.41
N TYR A 161 24.52 2.55 12.45
CA TYR A 161 25.23 3.81 12.54
C TYR A 161 26.54 3.72 11.75
N TYR A 162 26.79 4.73 10.94
CA TYR A 162 28.05 4.92 10.22
C TYR A 162 28.76 6.14 10.77
N LEU A 163 29.99 5.97 11.20
CA LEU A 163 30.87 7.07 11.62
C LEU A 163 31.83 7.43 10.50
N LYS A 164 32.16 8.70 10.40
CA LYS A 164 33.24 9.18 9.52
C LYS A 164 34.63 8.69 9.99
N GLU A 165 34.73 8.39 11.27
CA GLU A 165 35.93 7.87 11.91
C GLU A 165 35.96 6.34 11.85
N ASP A 166 37.14 5.75 11.66
CA ASP A 166 37.33 4.30 11.74
C ASP A 166 37.32 3.84 13.22
N LYS A 167 36.13 3.85 13.79
CA LYS A 167 35.88 3.46 15.17
C LYS A 167 34.56 2.71 15.29
N ALA A 168 34.60 1.53 15.89
CA ALA A 168 33.41 0.76 16.18
C ALA A 168 32.53 1.47 17.22
N VAL A 169 31.21 1.53 16.97
CA VAL A 169 30.23 2.01 17.93
C VAL A 169 29.83 0.86 18.83
N THR A 170 30.55 0.66 19.92
CA THR A 170 30.31 -0.38 20.92
C THR A 170 29.57 0.12 22.15
N ASP A 171 29.49 1.44 22.31
CA ASP A 171 28.88 2.10 23.45
C ASP A 171 28.22 3.43 22.98
N PRO A 172 27.01 3.77 23.47
CA PRO A 172 26.33 5.00 23.07
C PRO A 172 27.12 6.28 23.34
N SER A 173 28.04 6.28 24.31
CA SER A 173 28.87 7.46 24.62
C SER A 173 29.76 7.89 23.44
N VAL A 174 30.08 6.97 22.51
CA VAL A 174 30.81 7.28 21.26
C VAL A 174 30.05 8.28 20.40
N LEU A 175 28.73 8.33 20.49
CA LEU A 175 27.85 9.21 19.71
C LEU A 175 27.67 10.60 20.38
N LYS A 176 28.14 10.76 21.62
CA LYS A 176 27.98 12.03 22.36
C LYS A 176 28.68 13.17 21.63
N GLY A 177 27.96 14.26 21.39
CA GLY A 177 28.46 15.42 20.65
C GLY A 177 28.62 15.24 19.15
N LYS A 178 28.24 14.09 18.59
CA LYS A 178 28.24 13.85 17.14
C LYS A 178 26.92 14.32 16.52
N LYS A 179 27.02 14.93 15.34
CA LYS A 179 25.82 15.23 14.53
C LYS A 179 25.37 13.94 13.84
N ASN A 180 24.17 13.50 14.13
CA ASN A 180 23.57 12.33 13.52
C ASN A 180 22.51 12.75 12.50
N THR A 181 22.51 12.16 11.33
CA THR A 181 21.42 12.31 10.37
C THR A 181 20.47 11.15 10.54
N CYS A 182 19.19 11.45 10.81
CA CYS A 182 18.14 10.46 10.87
C CYS A 182 17.01 10.87 9.94
N HIS A 183 16.25 9.89 9.43
CA HIS A 183 15.11 10.15 8.54
C HIS A 183 13.93 10.69 9.33
N GLY A 184 13.60 11.96 9.11
CA GLY A 184 12.23 12.49 9.18
C GLY A 184 11.56 12.65 10.53
N GLN A 185 12.04 12.09 11.64
CA GLN A 185 11.42 12.29 12.95
C GLN A 185 12.44 12.69 14.02
N GLN A 186 12.08 13.72 14.77
CA GLN A 186 12.88 14.19 15.91
C GLN A 186 12.55 13.32 17.13
N TYR A 187 13.44 12.41 17.49
CA TYR A 187 13.38 11.80 18.82
C TYR A 187 14.21 12.64 19.78
N PHE A 188 13.56 13.19 20.78
CA PHE A 188 14.23 13.84 21.88
C PHE A 188 14.98 12.80 22.72
N HIS A 189 16.28 12.78 22.62
CA HIS A 189 17.11 12.15 23.63
C HIS A 189 17.09 13.07 24.86
N GLY A 190 16.62 12.57 25.99
CA GLY A 190 16.22 13.37 27.15
C GLY A 190 17.32 14.15 27.90
N ASP A 191 18.46 14.42 27.27
CA ASP A 191 19.56 15.12 27.97
C ASP A 191 20.27 16.22 27.16
N ASP A 192 19.75 16.61 26.00
CA ASP A 192 20.35 17.66 25.16
C ASP A 192 19.48 18.94 25.14
N ARG A 193 19.16 19.46 26.33
CA ARG A 193 18.43 20.76 26.47
C ARG A 193 19.31 21.99 26.23
N THR A 194 20.52 21.83 25.75
CA THR A 194 21.46 22.97 25.69
C THR A 194 21.87 23.41 24.28
N ASP A 195 21.47 22.77 23.21
CA ASP A 195 21.69 23.35 21.87
C ASP A 195 20.59 22.95 20.86
N GLY A 196 19.60 23.81 20.76
CA GLY A 196 18.40 23.64 19.93
C GLY A 196 18.65 23.79 18.44
N ARG A 197 19.48 22.94 17.83
CA ARG A 197 19.61 22.82 16.38
C ARG A 197 19.62 21.37 15.93
N LEU A 198 18.43 20.84 15.77
CA LEU A 198 18.22 19.72 14.86
C LEU A 198 18.01 20.32 13.47
N THR A 199 19.05 20.33 12.66
CA THR A 199 18.93 20.73 11.28
C THR A 199 18.23 19.60 10.51
N GLY A 200 17.01 19.87 10.07
CA GLY A 200 16.35 19.06 9.07
C GLY A 200 17.23 18.95 7.83
N THR A 201 17.24 17.81 7.23
CA THR A 201 17.99 17.53 6.00
C THR A 201 17.33 18.25 4.83
N ASP A 202 17.77 19.46 4.56
CA ASP A 202 17.63 20.02 3.23
C ASP A 202 18.96 19.77 2.49
N GLY A 203 18.90 18.95 1.46
CA GLY A 203 19.90 18.92 0.40
C GLY A 203 21.01 17.91 0.55
N ILE A 204 20.84 16.78 -0.11
CA ILE A 204 21.96 16.02 -0.69
C ILE A 204 22.21 16.66 -2.05
N GLN A 205 23.33 17.35 -2.18
CA GLN A 205 23.99 17.58 -3.47
C GLN A 205 25.03 16.49 -3.69
#